data_50a6d1261c7710a9d05744e5f1e56815
#
_entry.id   50a6d1261c7710a9d05744e5f1e56815
#
_cell.length_a   1.000
_cell.length_b   1.000
_cell.length_c   1.000
_cell.angle_alpha   90.00
_cell.angle_beta   90.00
_cell.angle_gamma   90.00
#
_symmetry.space_group_name_H-M   'P 1'
#
loop_
_entity.id
_entity.type
_entity.pdbx_description
1 polymer ?
#
loop_
_entity_poly.entity_id
_entity_poly.type
_entity_poly.pdbx_seq_one_letter_code
_entity_poly.pdbx_strand_id
1 'polypeptide(L)'
;MLFLHSCVEAGFCEWCNYHVPLTRQICPQCGRKLKMPRLLFPVANKNYSQNLFIKNSWSEFERYLESASVLTIWGYSAPDSDVDAKQMMLKAFSANFRKLDQIEVIDIADENVIYDTWRPFIKETNYHIKIHKSFMESLAAEFPRRSVEGYVKRYFEKWWNGSTIELKECNTFDELSVLVEPLLINEKNDNYDVL
;
A
#
# COMPACT_ATOMS: atom_id res chain seq x y z
N MET A 1 2.58 3.69 7.37
CA MET A 1 3.22 3.77 6.03
C MET A 1 4.57 3.10 6.11
N LEU A 2 4.93 2.29 5.12
CA LEU A 2 6.21 1.60 5.01
C LEU A 2 7.05 2.23 3.89
N PHE A 3 8.36 2.32 4.08
CA PHE A 3 9.28 2.91 3.12
C PHE A 3 10.29 1.85 2.66
N LEU A 4 9.95 1.11 1.63
CA LEU A 4 10.71 -0.04 1.14
C LEU A 4 12.11 0.32 0.62
N HIS A 5 12.31 1.58 0.19
CA HIS A 5 13.60 2.11 -0.26
C HIS A 5 14.17 3.17 0.71
N SER A 6 13.65 3.22 1.94
CA SER A 6 13.95 4.25 2.94
C SER A 6 13.24 5.59 2.68
N CYS A 7 13.42 6.54 3.61
CA CYS A 7 12.80 7.86 3.56
C CYS A 7 13.71 8.89 4.22
N VAL A 8 13.85 10.06 3.60
CA VAL A 8 14.66 11.17 4.14
C VAL A 8 13.98 11.87 5.32
N GLU A 9 12.67 11.72 5.46
CA GLU A 9 11.89 12.34 6.53
C GLU A 9 11.71 11.44 7.75
N ALA A 10 12.33 10.25 7.76
CA ALA A 10 12.26 9.32 8.87
C ALA A 10 13.52 9.38 9.76
N GLY A 11 13.32 9.46 11.05
CA GLY A 11 14.35 9.20 12.05
C GLY A 11 14.27 7.76 12.55
N PHE A 12 15.37 7.05 12.60
CA PHE A 12 15.42 5.65 13.01
C PHE A 12 16.31 5.43 14.24
N CYS A 13 15.78 4.72 15.22
CA CYS A 13 16.54 4.26 16.38
C CYS A 13 16.95 2.81 16.19
N GLU A 14 18.21 2.56 15.93
CA GLU A 14 18.74 1.20 15.74
C GLU A 14 18.64 0.33 17.00
N TRP A 15 18.62 0.97 18.19
CA TRP A 15 18.55 0.25 19.46
C TRP A 15 17.14 -0.26 19.78
N CYS A 16 16.14 0.61 19.61
CA CYS A 16 14.74 0.25 19.87
C CYS A 16 14.05 -0.33 18.65
N ASN A 17 14.73 -0.35 17.49
CA ASN A 17 14.13 -0.71 16.21
C ASN A 17 12.85 0.09 15.92
N TYR A 18 12.90 1.40 16.17
CA TYR A 18 11.75 2.28 16.15
C TYR A 18 11.97 3.47 15.22
N HIS A 19 10.99 3.81 14.44
CA HIS A 19 11.01 4.95 13.53
C HIS A 19 9.96 5.99 13.88
N VAL A 20 10.31 7.26 13.66
CA VAL A 20 9.45 8.43 13.86
C VAL A 20 9.71 9.45 12.77
N PRO A 21 8.82 10.44 12.55
CA PRO A 21 9.14 11.57 11.70
C PRO A 21 10.44 12.26 12.14
N LEU A 22 11.27 12.69 11.19
CA LEU A 22 12.58 13.32 11.45
C LEU A 22 12.48 14.66 12.20
N THR A 23 11.28 15.20 12.37
CA THR A 23 11.02 16.35 13.24
C THR A 23 11.46 16.10 14.69
N ARG A 24 11.58 14.83 15.10
CA ARG A 24 12.16 14.43 16.39
C ARG A 24 13.63 14.04 16.21
N GLN A 25 14.49 14.61 17.06
CA GLN A 25 15.92 14.26 17.05
C GLN A 25 16.27 13.11 17.98
N ILE A 26 15.38 12.79 18.92
CA ILE A 26 15.61 11.86 20.02
C ILE A 26 14.53 10.78 19.99
N CYS A 27 14.93 9.54 20.18
CA CYS A 27 14.04 8.39 20.30
C CYS A 27 13.13 8.54 21.53
N PRO A 28 11.81 8.48 21.39
CA PRO A 28 10.89 8.62 22.52
C PRO A 28 10.94 7.43 23.49
N GLN A 29 11.48 6.28 23.05
CA GLN A 29 11.56 5.09 23.89
C GLN A 29 12.83 5.03 24.75
N CYS A 30 13.99 5.45 24.23
CA CYS A 30 15.25 5.28 24.93
C CYS A 30 16.09 6.56 25.06
N GLY A 31 15.62 7.70 24.57
CA GLY A 31 16.33 8.98 24.66
C GLY A 31 17.57 9.11 23.75
N ARG A 32 17.92 8.10 22.96
CA ARG A 32 19.07 8.16 22.06
C ARG A 32 18.80 8.99 20.83
N LYS A 33 19.87 9.56 20.27
CA LYS A 33 19.78 10.31 19.01
C LYS A 33 19.33 9.40 17.88
N LEU A 34 18.35 9.87 17.11
CA LEU A 34 17.88 9.20 15.91
C LEU A 34 18.87 9.40 14.75
N LYS A 35 18.96 8.41 13.89
CA LYS A 35 19.74 8.47 12.66
C LYS A 35 18.80 8.54 11.47
N MET A 36 19.22 9.24 10.42
CA MET A 36 18.56 9.17 9.12
C MET A 36 18.93 7.83 8.48
N PRO A 37 17.96 7.00 8.09
CA PRO A 37 18.26 5.76 7.39
C PRO A 37 18.85 6.07 6.01
N ARG A 38 19.78 5.23 5.57
CA ARG A 38 20.36 5.35 4.22
C ARG A 38 19.32 5.04 3.17
N LEU A 39 19.25 5.86 2.12
CA LEU A 39 18.42 5.58 0.97
C LEU A 39 18.97 4.40 0.17
N LEU A 40 18.08 3.59 -0.35
CA LEU A 40 18.41 2.55 -1.31
C LEU A 40 18.30 3.14 -2.71
N PHE A 41 19.44 3.29 -3.37
CA PHE A 41 19.48 3.83 -4.72
C PHE A 41 19.02 2.81 -5.77
N PRO A 42 18.52 3.25 -6.93
CA PRO A 42 18.11 2.38 -8.03
C PRO A 42 19.33 1.79 -8.76
N VAL A 43 19.98 0.79 -8.13
CA VAL A 43 21.09 0.01 -8.69
C VAL A 43 20.63 -1.40 -9.02
N ALA A 44 21.31 -2.06 -9.96
CA ALA A 44 20.91 -3.38 -10.45
C ALA A 44 20.88 -4.48 -9.37
N ASN A 45 21.77 -4.39 -8.36
CA ASN A 45 21.79 -5.32 -7.22
C ASN A 45 21.52 -4.57 -5.94
N LYS A 46 20.27 -4.54 -5.53
CA LYS A 46 19.83 -3.89 -4.28
C LYS A 46 19.94 -4.87 -3.13
N ASN A 47 20.73 -4.53 -2.11
CA ASN A 47 20.78 -5.35 -0.90
C ASN A 47 19.80 -4.82 0.16
N TYR A 48 18.62 -5.37 0.17
CA TYR A 48 17.55 -5.00 1.11
C TYR A 48 17.85 -5.41 2.56
N SER A 49 18.83 -6.27 2.80
CA SER A 49 19.15 -6.79 4.13
C SER A 49 20.22 -5.98 4.88
N GLN A 50 21.01 -5.15 4.18
CA GLN A 50 22.13 -4.40 4.81
C GLN A 50 21.67 -3.29 5.74
N ASN A 51 20.52 -2.69 5.51
CA ASN A 51 19.98 -1.63 6.33
C ASN A 51 18.79 -2.15 7.15
N LEU A 52 18.92 -2.10 8.47
CA LEU A 52 17.91 -2.63 9.38
C LEU A 52 16.53 -1.96 9.18
N PHE A 53 16.48 -0.66 8.90
CA PHE A 53 15.23 0.04 8.62
C PHE A 53 14.55 -0.51 7.37
N ILE A 54 15.29 -0.69 6.28
CA ILE A 54 14.78 -1.23 5.02
C ILE A 54 14.35 -2.69 5.20
N LYS A 55 15.19 -3.50 5.83
CA LYS A 55 14.88 -4.90 6.14
C LYS A 55 13.57 -5.05 6.91
N ASN A 56 13.36 -4.22 7.93
CA ASN A 56 12.13 -4.25 8.73
C ASN A 56 10.92 -3.79 7.93
N SER A 57 11.07 -2.75 7.10
CA SER A 57 9.99 -2.30 6.22
C SER A 57 9.56 -3.40 5.24
N TRP A 58 10.52 -4.15 4.68
CA TRP A 58 10.21 -5.29 3.82
C TRP A 58 9.56 -6.44 4.58
N SER A 59 10.08 -6.81 5.76
CA SER A 59 9.47 -7.87 6.58
C SER A 59 8.03 -7.53 6.99
N GLU A 60 7.77 -6.28 7.28
CA GLU A 60 6.42 -5.81 7.61
C GLU A 60 5.52 -5.79 6.37
N PHE A 61 6.04 -5.40 5.21
CA PHE A 61 5.31 -5.46 3.95
C PHE A 61 4.96 -6.90 3.56
N GLU A 62 5.90 -7.85 3.68
CA GLU A 62 5.65 -9.27 3.46
C GLU A 62 4.49 -9.76 4.35
N ARG A 63 4.50 -9.40 5.63
CA ARG A 63 3.44 -9.77 6.58
C ARG A 63 2.07 -9.22 6.18
N TYR A 64 2.00 -7.97 5.70
CA TYR A 64 0.74 -7.43 5.17
C TYR A 64 0.29 -8.16 3.91
N LEU A 65 1.20 -8.45 3.00
CA LEU A 65 0.89 -9.14 1.75
C LEU A 65 0.40 -10.59 1.99
N GLU A 66 0.94 -11.28 3.00
CA GLU A 66 0.49 -12.61 3.41
C GLU A 66 -0.96 -12.65 3.91
N SER A 67 -1.50 -11.53 4.35
CA SER A 67 -2.86 -11.42 4.90
C SER A 67 -3.81 -10.54 4.09
N ALA A 68 -3.33 -9.89 3.03
CA ALA A 68 -4.12 -8.98 2.24
C ALA A 68 -5.24 -9.70 1.47
N SER A 69 -6.41 -9.08 1.37
CA SER A 69 -7.50 -9.51 0.48
C SER A 69 -7.44 -8.80 -0.86
N VAL A 70 -7.01 -7.55 -0.87
CA VAL A 70 -6.88 -6.72 -2.07
C VAL A 70 -5.47 -6.11 -2.11
N LEU A 71 -4.84 -6.14 -3.28
CA LEU A 71 -3.57 -5.48 -3.55
C LEU A 71 -3.77 -4.47 -4.66
N THR A 72 -3.60 -3.19 -4.36
CA THR A 72 -3.59 -2.12 -5.35
C THR A 72 -2.15 -1.69 -5.62
N ILE A 73 -1.73 -1.74 -6.88
CA ILE A 73 -0.39 -1.37 -7.35
C ILE A 73 -0.54 -0.10 -8.18
N TRP A 74 0.11 0.95 -7.76
CA TRP A 74 0.07 2.24 -8.45
C TRP A 74 1.47 2.82 -8.64
N GLY A 75 1.82 3.10 -9.90
CA GLY A 75 3.09 3.74 -10.25
C GLY A 75 4.33 2.86 -10.05
N TYR A 76 4.16 1.53 -9.95
CA TYR A 76 5.26 0.58 -9.88
C TYR A 76 5.19 -0.40 -11.06
N SER A 77 6.12 -0.27 -11.98
CA SER A 77 6.18 -1.08 -13.20
C SER A 77 6.88 -2.43 -13.02
N ALA A 78 7.31 -2.78 -11.82
CA ALA A 78 8.07 -4.00 -11.51
C ALA A 78 9.23 -4.26 -12.50
N PRO A 79 10.18 -3.31 -12.65
CA PRO A 79 11.23 -3.40 -13.65
C PRO A 79 12.09 -4.65 -13.44
N ASP A 80 12.72 -5.14 -14.52
CA ASP A 80 13.56 -6.36 -14.47
C ASP A 80 14.79 -6.21 -13.57
N SER A 81 15.20 -4.98 -13.27
CA SER A 81 16.26 -4.70 -12.29
C SER A 81 15.85 -4.95 -10.84
N ASP A 82 14.57 -5.08 -10.53
CA ASP A 82 14.05 -5.28 -9.18
C ASP A 82 13.77 -6.77 -8.85
N VAL A 83 14.68 -7.66 -9.28
CA VAL A 83 14.55 -9.12 -9.11
C VAL A 83 14.28 -9.51 -7.66
N ASP A 84 15.06 -8.99 -6.72
CA ASP A 84 14.94 -9.33 -5.29
C ASP A 84 13.58 -8.90 -4.73
N ALA A 85 13.13 -7.68 -5.06
CA ALA A 85 11.83 -7.17 -4.64
C ALA A 85 10.68 -8.05 -5.20
N LYS A 86 10.73 -8.39 -6.48
CA LYS A 86 9.74 -9.29 -7.09
C LYS A 86 9.72 -10.66 -6.41
N GLN A 87 10.89 -11.23 -6.12
CA GLN A 87 10.98 -12.55 -5.45
C GLN A 87 10.41 -12.50 -4.03
N MET A 88 10.70 -11.43 -3.26
CA MET A 88 10.16 -11.24 -1.91
C MET A 88 8.64 -11.11 -1.96
N MET A 89 8.12 -10.30 -2.88
CA MET A 89 6.67 -10.16 -3.09
C MET A 89 6.02 -11.48 -3.48
N LEU A 90 6.59 -12.22 -4.43
CA LEU A 90 6.06 -13.54 -4.88
C LEU A 90 6.05 -14.56 -3.76
N LYS A 91 7.09 -14.58 -2.92
CA LYS A 91 7.16 -15.46 -1.76
C LYS A 91 6.04 -15.15 -0.76
N ALA A 92 5.90 -13.88 -0.38
CA ALA A 92 4.85 -13.45 0.54
C ALA A 92 3.45 -13.71 -0.04
N PHE A 93 3.26 -13.42 -1.31
CA PHE A 93 2.02 -13.70 -2.02
C PHE A 93 1.69 -15.21 -2.06
N SER A 94 2.68 -16.07 -2.28
CA SER A 94 2.50 -17.52 -2.28
C SER A 94 2.09 -18.05 -0.90
N ALA A 95 2.54 -17.38 0.17
CA ALA A 95 2.18 -17.70 1.55
C ALA A 95 0.81 -17.11 1.96
N ASN A 96 0.19 -16.26 1.12
CA ASN A 96 -1.08 -15.63 1.42
C ASN A 96 -2.20 -16.67 1.58
N PHE A 97 -2.70 -16.80 2.82
CA PHE A 97 -3.74 -17.77 3.17
C PHE A 97 -5.12 -17.40 2.62
N ARG A 98 -5.37 -16.12 2.34
CA ARG A 98 -6.62 -15.61 1.75
C ARG A 98 -6.63 -15.72 0.23
N LYS A 99 -5.46 -16.03 -0.39
CA LYS A 99 -5.24 -16.15 -1.85
C LYS A 99 -5.58 -14.88 -2.65
N LEU A 100 -5.48 -13.72 -2.02
CA LEU A 100 -5.84 -12.43 -2.60
C LEU A 100 -7.12 -12.49 -3.46
N ASP A 101 -8.15 -11.81 -3.02
CA ASP A 101 -9.43 -11.80 -3.75
C ASP A 101 -9.33 -10.92 -4.99
N GLN A 102 -8.48 -9.88 -4.97
CA GLN A 102 -8.29 -8.97 -6.08
C GLN A 102 -6.90 -8.36 -6.13
N ILE A 103 -6.37 -8.23 -7.34
CA ILE A 103 -5.20 -7.40 -7.66
C ILE A 103 -5.67 -6.28 -8.60
N GLU A 104 -5.33 -5.05 -8.27
CA GLU A 104 -5.53 -3.88 -9.13
C GLU A 104 -4.19 -3.31 -9.53
N VAL A 105 -4.00 -3.05 -10.80
CA VAL A 105 -2.82 -2.37 -11.33
C VAL A 105 -3.25 -1.09 -12.01
N ILE A 106 -2.74 0.03 -11.54
CA ILE A 106 -3.01 1.36 -12.10
C ILE A 106 -1.75 1.80 -12.83
N ASP A 107 -1.80 1.73 -14.15
CA ASP A 107 -0.67 2.07 -15.03
C ASP A 107 -1.17 2.54 -16.39
N ILE A 108 -0.41 3.46 -17.02
CA ILE A 108 -0.70 4.01 -18.35
C ILE A 108 -0.21 3.11 -19.50
N ALA A 109 0.65 2.12 -19.21
CA ALA A 109 1.18 1.18 -20.18
C ALA A 109 0.08 0.35 -20.86
N ASP A 110 0.42 -0.32 -21.96
CA ASP A 110 -0.49 -1.26 -22.63
C ASP A 110 -0.91 -2.39 -21.69
N GLU A 111 -2.18 -2.80 -21.76
CA GLU A 111 -2.74 -3.81 -20.85
C GLU A 111 -2.04 -5.17 -20.97
N ASN A 112 -1.61 -5.56 -22.17
CA ASN A 112 -0.88 -6.81 -22.36
C ASN A 112 0.49 -6.76 -21.68
N VAL A 113 1.17 -5.62 -21.73
CA VAL A 113 2.45 -5.40 -21.05
C VAL A 113 2.27 -5.48 -19.54
N ILE A 114 1.23 -4.84 -19.00
CA ILE A 114 0.89 -4.89 -17.58
C ILE A 114 0.56 -6.32 -17.17
N TYR A 115 -0.28 -7.00 -17.94
CA TYR A 115 -0.68 -8.37 -17.66
C TYR A 115 0.53 -9.33 -17.66
N ASP A 116 1.41 -9.25 -18.64
CA ASP A 116 2.62 -10.09 -18.71
C ASP A 116 3.57 -9.82 -17.55
N THR A 117 3.73 -8.55 -17.16
CA THR A 117 4.55 -8.14 -16.02
C THR A 117 4.05 -8.75 -14.69
N TRP A 118 2.73 -8.71 -14.48
CA TRP A 118 2.11 -9.13 -13.23
C TRP A 118 1.61 -10.58 -13.25
N ARG A 119 1.70 -11.26 -14.41
CA ARG A 119 1.31 -12.66 -14.60
C ARG A 119 1.84 -13.62 -13.52
N PRO A 120 3.10 -13.51 -13.04
CA PRO A 120 3.59 -14.39 -11.98
C PRO A 120 2.80 -14.29 -10.66
N PHE A 121 2.10 -13.18 -10.44
CA PHE A 121 1.25 -12.95 -9.27
C PHE A 121 -0.19 -13.41 -9.48
N ILE A 122 -0.56 -13.74 -10.72
CA ILE A 122 -1.90 -14.18 -11.06
C ILE A 122 -1.91 -15.71 -11.02
N LYS A 123 -2.63 -16.28 -10.06
CA LYS A 123 -2.86 -17.74 -10.08
C LYS A 123 -3.87 -18.05 -11.18
N GLU A 124 -3.70 -19.18 -11.86
CA GLU A 124 -4.53 -19.60 -13.02
C GLU A 124 -6.05 -19.58 -12.75
N THR A 125 -6.44 -19.64 -11.49
CA THR A 125 -7.84 -19.59 -11.04
C THR A 125 -8.32 -18.22 -10.61
N ASN A 126 -7.47 -17.19 -10.61
CA ASN A 126 -7.84 -15.85 -10.12
C ASN A 126 -8.29 -14.95 -11.28
N TYR A 127 -9.58 -14.91 -11.54
CA TYR A 127 -10.23 -13.98 -12.47
C TYR A 127 -10.27 -12.52 -11.98
N HIS A 128 -9.46 -12.16 -10.99
CA HIS A 128 -9.62 -10.91 -10.24
C HIS A 128 -8.45 -9.94 -10.42
N ILE A 129 -7.80 -9.93 -11.59
CA ILE A 129 -6.94 -8.80 -11.94
C ILE A 129 -7.78 -7.73 -12.62
N LYS A 130 -7.64 -6.49 -12.16
CA LYS A 130 -8.18 -5.29 -12.80
C LYS A 130 -7.05 -4.37 -13.18
N ILE A 131 -7.09 -3.86 -14.40
CA ILE A 131 -6.14 -2.89 -14.91
C ILE A 131 -6.89 -1.58 -15.11
N HIS A 132 -6.38 -0.51 -14.51
CA HIS A 132 -6.95 0.83 -14.57
C HIS A 132 -5.95 1.80 -15.17
N LYS A 133 -6.43 2.79 -15.92
CA LYS A 133 -5.61 3.87 -16.47
C LYS A 133 -5.51 5.06 -15.52
N SER A 134 -6.43 5.17 -14.58
CA SER A 134 -6.49 6.22 -13.58
C SER A 134 -6.68 5.65 -12.18
N PHE A 135 -6.09 6.31 -11.18
CA PHE A 135 -6.37 6.01 -9.76
C PHE A 135 -7.87 6.15 -9.44
N MET A 136 -8.56 7.08 -10.10
CA MET A 136 -9.99 7.32 -9.87
C MET A 136 -10.90 6.17 -10.30
N GLU A 137 -10.36 5.17 -11.01
CA GLU A 137 -11.09 3.95 -11.39
C GLU A 137 -10.88 2.80 -10.41
N SER A 138 -10.00 3.01 -9.42
CA SER A 138 -9.61 1.97 -8.46
C SER A 138 -10.62 1.80 -7.33
N LEU A 139 -10.57 0.64 -6.69
CA LEU A 139 -11.35 0.36 -5.49
C LEU A 139 -11.06 1.35 -4.36
N ALA A 140 -9.81 1.84 -4.27
CA ALA A 140 -9.43 2.83 -3.28
C ALA A 140 -10.06 4.21 -3.50
N ALA A 141 -10.35 4.56 -4.76
CA ALA A 141 -11.06 5.80 -5.09
C ALA A 141 -12.58 5.65 -4.98
N GLU A 142 -13.10 4.47 -5.34
CA GLU A 142 -14.52 4.14 -5.21
C GLU A 142 -14.93 4.03 -3.73
N PHE A 143 -14.05 3.49 -2.89
CA PHE A 143 -14.24 3.34 -1.46
C PHE A 143 -13.02 3.91 -0.71
N PRO A 144 -12.94 5.25 -0.55
CA PRO A 144 -11.75 5.92 -0.03
C PRO A 144 -11.49 5.66 1.45
N ARG A 145 -12.44 5.08 2.14
CA ARG A 145 -12.24 4.59 3.48
C ARG A 145 -11.28 3.41 3.47
N ARG A 146 -11.17 2.63 4.46
CA ARG A 146 -10.22 1.51 4.52
C ARG A 146 -10.65 0.35 3.63
N SER A 147 -9.68 -0.40 3.16
CA SER A 147 -9.91 -1.56 2.29
C SER A 147 -10.89 -2.60 2.84
N VAL A 148 -11.04 -2.69 4.17
CA VAL A 148 -12.01 -3.61 4.81
C VAL A 148 -13.44 -3.20 4.49
N GLU A 149 -13.77 -1.93 4.61
CA GLU A 149 -15.10 -1.40 4.30
C GLU A 149 -15.38 -1.49 2.80
N GLY A 150 -14.41 -1.15 1.97
CA GLY A 150 -14.53 -1.33 0.52
C GLY A 150 -14.74 -2.79 0.12
N TYR A 151 -14.04 -3.72 0.77
CA TYR A 151 -14.24 -5.15 0.58
C TYR A 151 -15.64 -5.59 1.00
N VAL A 152 -16.05 -5.23 2.21
CA VAL A 152 -17.39 -5.58 2.75
C VAL A 152 -18.48 -5.04 1.83
N LYS A 153 -18.40 -3.78 1.43
CA LYS A 153 -19.40 -3.19 0.53
C LYS A 153 -19.46 -3.91 -0.80
N ARG A 154 -18.34 -4.22 -1.42
CA ARG A 154 -18.30 -4.92 -2.69
C ARG A 154 -18.96 -6.29 -2.66
N TYR A 155 -18.69 -7.08 -1.61
CA TYR A 155 -19.17 -8.46 -1.51
C TYR A 155 -20.51 -8.61 -0.81
N PHE A 156 -20.89 -7.62 0.04
CA PHE A 156 -22.10 -7.63 0.85
C PHE A 156 -23.01 -6.42 0.59
N GLU A 157 -22.87 -5.74 -0.54
CA GLU A 157 -23.59 -4.52 -0.89
C GLU A 157 -25.11 -4.59 -0.67
N LYS A 158 -25.71 -5.76 -0.88
CA LYS A 158 -27.14 -6.00 -0.66
C LYS A 158 -27.62 -5.71 0.77
N TRP A 159 -26.69 -5.69 1.72
CA TRP A 159 -26.97 -5.48 3.15
C TRP A 159 -26.58 -4.09 3.63
N TRP A 160 -25.95 -3.30 2.76
CA TRP A 160 -25.43 -2.00 3.14
C TRP A 160 -26.39 -0.89 2.77
N ASN A 161 -26.84 -0.10 3.76
CA ASN A 161 -27.73 1.05 3.59
C ASN A 161 -27.03 2.40 3.81
N GLY A 162 -25.73 2.42 4.00
CA GLY A 162 -24.93 3.63 4.22
C GLY A 162 -24.68 4.45 2.94
N SER A 163 -24.25 5.67 3.08
CA SER A 163 -23.80 6.52 1.99
C SER A 163 -22.34 6.25 1.64
N THR A 164 -21.99 6.41 0.36
CA THR A 164 -20.60 6.31 -0.11
C THR A 164 -20.09 7.64 -0.58
N ILE A 165 -18.79 7.86 -0.37
CA ILE A 165 -18.05 8.98 -0.95
C ILE A 165 -17.18 8.43 -2.06
N GLU A 166 -17.31 8.95 -3.26
CA GLU A 166 -16.44 8.66 -4.38
C GLU A 166 -15.47 9.81 -4.59
N LEU A 167 -14.19 9.52 -4.81
CA LEU A 167 -13.16 10.56 -5.03
C LEU A 167 -13.17 11.16 -6.43
N LYS A 168 -14.18 10.90 -7.23
CA LYS A 168 -14.34 11.49 -8.56
C LYS A 168 -14.46 13.00 -8.45
N GLU A 169 -13.77 13.73 -9.31
CA GLU A 169 -13.94 15.20 -9.49
C GLU A 169 -13.16 16.11 -8.52
N CYS A 170 -12.22 15.61 -7.73
CA CYS A 170 -11.34 16.49 -6.96
C CYS A 170 -10.17 16.97 -7.82
N ASN A 171 -10.05 18.30 -8.02
CA ASN A 171 -8.95 18.91 -8.76
C ASN A 171 -7.84 19.43 -7.85
N THR A 172 -8.14 19.62 -6.56
CA THR A 172 -7.20 20.15 -5.56
C THR A 172 -7.24 19.32 -4.28
N PHE A 173 -6.19 19.41 -3.47
CA PHE A 173 -6.16 18.80 -2.15
C PHE A 173 -7.18 19.41 -1.18
N ASP A 174 -7.52 20.69 -1.35
CA ASP A 174 -8.52 21.35 -0.52
C ASP A 174 -9.91 20.79 -0.82
N GLU A 175 -10.26 20.61 -2.09
CA GLU A 175 -11.51 19.96 -2.50
C GLU A 175 -11.58 18.51 -1.97
N LEU A 176 -10.47 17.76 -2.09
CA LEU A 176 -10.38 16.40 -1.55
C LEU A 176 -10.59 16.41 -0.02
N SER A 177 -9.98 17.33 0.69
CA SER A 177 -10.11 17.44 2.15
C SER A 177 -11.56 17.68 2.57
N VAL A 178 -12.27 18.56 1.87
CA VAL A 178 -13.69 18.83 2.12
C VAL A 178 -14.54 17.60 1.82
N LEU A 179 -14.24 16.89 0.72
CA LEU A 179 -14.99 15.70 0.32
C LEU A 179 -14.85 14.56 1.35
N VAL A 180 -13.65 14.34 1.90
CA VAL A 180 -13.41 13.25 2.85
C VAL A 180 -13.69 13.61 4.31
N GLU A 181 -14.01 14.88 4.61
CA GLU A 181 -14.28 15.34 5.98
C GLU A 181 -15.37 14.50 6.69
N PRO A 182 -16.51 14.13 6.05
CA PRO A 182 -17.50 13.27 6.67
C PRO A 182 -16.96 11.91 7.10
N LEU A 183 -16.06 11.30 6.31
CA LEU A 183 -15.40 10.05 6.68
C LEU A 183 -14.53 10.22 7.92
N LEU A 184 -13.76 11.30 7.99
CA LEU A 184 -12.88 11.59 9.13
C LEU A 184 -13.69 11.85 10.41
N ILE A 185 -14.84 12.53 10.30
CA ILE A 185 -15.76 12.76 11.42
C ILE A 185 -16.34 11.43 11.90
N ASN A 186 -16.81 10.59 10.99
CA ASN A 186 -17.35 9.28 11.31
C ASN A 186 -16.31 8.37 11.97
N GLU A 187 -15.11 8.31 11.43
CA GLU A 187 -14.01 7.52 12.03
C GLU A 187 -13.67 7.99 13.44
N LYS A 188 -13.67 9.31 13.68
CA LYS A 188 -13.41 9.87 15.00
C LYS A 188 -14.49 9.53 16.04
N ASN A 189 -15.71 9.31 15.58
CA ASN A 189 -16.86 9.01 16.43
C ASN A 189 -17.19 7.51 16.46
N ASP A 190 -16.33 6.65 15.92
CA ASP A 190 -16.58 5.19 15.74
C ASP A 190 -17.91 4.91 15.02
N ASN A 191 -18.33 5.81 14.16
CA ASN A 191 -19.53 5.69 13.34
C ASN A 191 -19.16 5.25 11.92
N TYR A 192 -19.96 4.39 11.32
CA TYR A 192 -19.70 3.77 10.01
C TYR A 192 -20.84 3.98 9.01
N ASP A 193 -21.64 5.01 9.19
CA ASP A 193 -22.78 5.33 8.31
C ASP A 193 -22.36 5.91 6.95
N VAL A 194 -21.10 6.38 6.84
CA VAL A 194 -20.49 6.86 5.59
C VAL A 194 -19.25 6.04 5.28
N LEU A 195 -19.13 5.56 4.05
CA LEU A 195 -17.99 4.81 3.53
C LEU A 195 -17.30 5.55 2.39
#